data_7b783bb66be36688838b354d51dc9e05
#
_entry.id   7b783bb66be36688838b354d51dc9e05
#
_cell.length_a   1.000
_cell.length_b   1.000
_cell.length_c   1.000
_cell.angle_alpha   90.00
_cell.angle_beta   90.00
_cell.angle_gamma   90.00
#
_symmetry.space_group_name_H-M   'P 1'
#
loop_
_entity.id
_entity.type
_entity.pdbx_description
1 polymer ?
#
loop_
_entity_poly.entity_id
_entity_poly.type
_entity_poly.pdbx_seq_one_letter_code
_entity_poly.pdbx_strand_id
1 'polypeptide(L)'
;MAKPFEYHFAWDPSKARQNLKDHQIAFERAATVFLDPQALSEFDEDHSEEEERWLTLGVDRTGTLLVVSHTYREETEASTIIRLISAR
;
A
#
# COMPACT_ATOMS: atom_id res chain seq x y z
N MET A 1 9.09 21.67 16.97
CA MET A 1 9.34 21.05 15.66
C MET A 1 8.35 19.93 15.43
N ALA A 2 7.66 19.95 14.30
CA ALA A 2 6.70 18.89 13.98
C ALA A 2 7.46 17.58 13.70
N LYS A 3 6.90 16.46 14.17
CA LYS A 3 7.45 15.15 13.84
C LYS A 3 7.21 14.88 12.34
N PRO A 4 8.13 14.21 11.63
CA PRO A 4 7.88 13.79 10.26
C PRO A 4 6.68 12.84 10.23
N PHE A 5 5.93 12.90 9.13
CA PHE A 5 4.82 12.00 8.90
C PHE A 5 5.36 10.58 8.64
N GLU A 6 4.76 9.58 9.27
CA GLU A 6 5.17 8.20 9.14
C GLU A 6 4.07 7.32 8.58
N TYR A 7 4.43 6.41 7.69
CA TYR A 7 3.58 5.31 7.27
C TYR A 7 3.98 4.05 8.03
N HIS A 8 3.00 3.37 8.60
CA HIS A 8 3.18 2.05 9.19
C HIS A 8 2.45 1.04 8.33
N PHE A 9 3.13 -0.02 7.92
CA PHE A 9 2.56 -1.01 7.02
C PHE A 9 2.13 -2.25 7.78
N ALA A 10 1.01 -2.83 7.34
CA ALA A 10 0.47 -4.06 7.89
C ALA A 10 -0.05 -4.92 6.75
N TRP A 11 -0.12 -6.23 6.95
CA TRP A 11 -0.74 -7.13 6.01
C TRP A 11 -1.02 -8.49 6.66
N ASP A 12 -1.91 -9.25 6.02
CA ASP A 12 -2.19 -10.63 6.37
C ASP A 12 -1.09 -11.50 5.73
N PRO A 13 -0.37 -12.33 6.52
CA PRO A 13 0.68 -13.19 5.96
C PRO A 13 0.21 -14.12 4.85
N SER A 14 -1.04 -14.61 4.89
CA SER A 14 -1.55 -15.49 3.84
C SER A 14 -1.75 -14.73 2.53
N LYS A 15 -2.19 -13.47 2.60
CA LYS A 15 -2.32 -12.61 1.42
C LYS A 15 -0.95 -12.27 0.84
N ALA A 16 0.04 -12.06 1.69
CA ALA A 16 1.42 -11.80 1.25
C ALA A 16 1.98 -13.00 0.48
N ARG A 17 1.79 -14.21 1.01
CA ARG A 17 2.22 -15.43 0.33
C ARG A 17 1.51 -15.64 -0.99
N GLN A 18 0.21 -15.41 -1.02
CA GLN A 18 -0.58 -15.57 -2.24
C GLN A 18 -0.15 -14.55 -3.31
N ASN A 19 0.11 -13.31 -2.89
CA ASN A 19 0.55 -12.27 -3.81
C ASN A 19 1.93 -12.59 -4.41
N LEU A 20 2.83 -13.11 -3.59
CA LEU A 20 4.15 -13.51 -4.06
C LEU A 20 4.04 -14.64 -5.10
N LYS A 21 3.13 -15.58 -4.87
CA LYS A 21 2.88 -16.67 -5.80
C LYS A 21 2.25 -16.19 -7.11
N ASP A 22 1.24 -15.32 -7.02
CA ASP A 22 0.45 -14.91 -8.18
C ASP A 22 1.13 -13.83 -9.03
N HIS A 23 1.88 -12.92 -8.40
CA HIS A 23 2.45 -11.75 -9.06
C HIS A 23 3.95 -11.61 -8.87
N GLN A 24 4.55 -12.47 -8.05
CA GLN A 24 5.99 -12.45 -7.75
C GLN A 24 6.45 -11.12 -7.13
N ILE A 25 5.56 -10.50 -6.36
CA ILE A 25 5.84 -9.24 -5.68
C ILE A 25 5.63 -9.46 -4.19
N ALA A 26 6.71 -9.28 -3.41
CA ALA A 26 6.65 -9.29 -1.96
C ALA A 26 6.03 -7.99 -1.46
N PHE A 27 5.25 -8.05 -0.39
CA PHE A 27 4.63 -6.84 0.16
C PHE A 27 5.65 -5.85 0.72
N GLU A 28 6.81 -6.32 1.22
CA GLU A 28 7.90 -5.45 1.63
C GLU A 28 8.37 -4.56 0.46
N ARG A 29 8.40 -5.11 -0.74
CA ARG A 29 8.75 -4.37 -1.94
C ARG A 29 7.61 -3.43 -2.36
N ALA A 30 6.37 -3.90 -2.30
CA ALA A 30 5.19 -3.09 -2.64
C ALA A 30 5.06 -1.87 -1.72
N ALA A 31 5.43 -1.99 -0.46
CA ALA A 31 5.38 -0.89 0.50
C ALA A 31 6.27 0.29 0.06
N THR A 32 7.34 0.03 -0.68
CA THR A 32 8.25 1.09 -1.14
C THR A 32 7.62 2.02 -2.18
N VAL A 33 6.50 1.62 -2.78
CA VAL A 33 5.74 2.50 -3.69
C VAL A 33 5.31 3.79 -2.98
N PHE A 34 5.04 3.71 -1.66
CA PHE A 34 4.60 4.87 -0.89
C PHE A 34 5.73 5.88 -0.62
N LEU A 35 6.96 5.56 -1.01
CA LEU A 35 8.09 6.50 -0.99
C LEU A 35 8.26 7.23 -2.31
N ASP A 36 7.56 6.82 -3.37
CA ASP A 36 7.60 7.47 -4.66
C ASP A 36 6.84 8.81 -4.56
N PRO A 37 7.54 9.96 -4.73
CA PRO A 37 6.88 11.27 -4.63
C PRO A 37 5.86 11.53 -5.74
N GLN A 38 5.88 10.74 -6.80
CA GLN A 38 4.94 10.85 -7.92
C GLN A 38 3.84 9.79 -7.89
N ALA A 39 3.77 9.01 -6.83
CA ALA A 39 2.72 7.99 -6.70
C ALA A 39 1.33 8.66 -6.68
N LEU A 40 0.38 8.03 -7.35
CA LEU A 40 -1.00 8.49 -7.43
C LEU A 40 -1.90 7.50 -6.70
N SER A 41 -2.78 8.03 -5.86
CA SER A 41 -3.75 7.21 -5.12
C SER A 41 -5.16 7.57 -5.53
N GLU A 42 -5.98 6.56 -5.73
CA GLU A 42 -7.36 6.70 -6.15
C GLU A 42 -8.26 5.80 -5.32
N PHE A 43 -9.42 6.32 -4.93
CA PHE A 43 -10.41 5.54 -4.20
C PHE A 43 -11.00 4.45 -5.10
N ASP A 44 -11.05 3.21 -4.58
CA ASP A 44 -11.56 2.06 -5.33
C ASP A 44 -13.03 1.82 -4.95
N GLU A 45 -13.95 2.48 -5.64
CA GLU A 45 -15.40 2.36 -5.38
C GLU A 45 -15.90 0.93 -5.53
N ASP A 46 -15.38 0.19 -6.50
CA ASP A 46 -15.88 -1.14 -6.82
C ASP A 46 -15.60 -2.18 -5.75
N HIS A 47 -14.59 -1.94 -4.91
CA HIS A 47 -14.15 -2.88 -3.88
C HIS A 47 -14.23 -2.31 -2.47
N SER A 48 -15.05 -1.29 -2.25
CA SER A 48 -15.16 -0.60 -0.96
C SER A 48 -16.47 -0.85 -0.23
N GLU A 49 -17.15 -1.97 -0.47
CA GLU A 49 -18.43 -2.28 0.16
C GLU A 49 -18.33 -2.49 1.67
N GLU A 50 -17.31 -3.21 2.14
CA GLU A 50 -17.13 -3.51 3.55
C GLU A 50 -16.12 -2.60 4.24
N GLU A 51 -15.13 -2.14 3.50
CA GLU A 51 -14.10 -1.21 3.98
C GLU A 51 -13.61 -0.37 2.81
N GLU A 52 -13.20 0.84 3.11
CA GLU A 52 -12.67 1.73 2.08
C GLU A 52 -11.33 1.22 1.56
N ARG A 53 -11.27 0.94 0.27
CA ARG A 53 -10.05 0.50 -0.41
C ARG A 53 -9.56 1.57 -1.37
N TRP A 54 -8.26 1.61 -1.53
CA TRP A 54 -7.57 2.55 -2.39
C TRP A 54 -6.62 1.79 -3.30
N LEU A 55 -6.36 2.38 -4.46
CA LEU A 55 -5.32 1.91 -5.37
C LEU A 55 -4.23 2.97 -5.43
N THR A 56 -2.98 2.57 -5.26
CA THR A 56 -1.86 3.46 -5.42
C THR A 56 -0.97 2.95 -6.55
N LEU A 57 -0.75 3.81 -7.53
CA LEU A 57 0.12 3.54 -8.67
C LEU A 57 1.43 4.28 -8.44
N GLY A 58 2.52 3.56 -8.45
CA GLY A 58 3.83 4.16 -8.23
C GLY A 58 4.96 3.19 -8.50
N VAL A 59 6.17 3.71 -8.44
CA VAL A 59 7.39 2.98 -8.72
C VAL A 59 7.96 2.45 -7.42
N ASP A 60 8.28 1.15 -7.38
CA ASP A 60 8.92 0.56 -6.20
C ASP A 60 10.43 0.87 -6.18
N ARG A 61 11.12 0.37 -5.15
CA ARG A 61 12.58 0.59 -4.99
C ARG A 61 13.43 0.01 -6.10
N THR A 62 12.87 -0.91 -6.92
CA THR A 62 13.61 -1.50 -8.05
C THR A 62 13.36 -0.75 -9.36
N GLY A 63 12.54 0.29 -9.34
CA GLY A 63 12.17 1.03 -10.54
C GLY A 63 10.99 0.44 -11.28
N THR A 64 10.28 -0.51 -10.69
CA THR A 64 9.13 -1.17 -11.31
C THR A 64 7.83 -0.47 -10.94
N LEU A 65 7.01 -0.17 -11.93
CA LEU A 65 5.69 0.42 -11.72
C LEU A 65 4.73 -0.64 -11.19
N LEU A 66 4.13 -0.39 -10.05
CA LEU A 66 3.19 -1.30 -9.40
C LEU A 66 1.85 -0.61 -9.15
N VAL A 67 0.79 -1.44 -9.09
CA VAL A 67 -0.52 -1.03 -8.59
C VAL A 67 -0.74 -1.77 -7.28
N VAL A 68 -0.93 -1.01 -6.20
CA VAL A 68 -1.09 -1.57 -4.85
C VAL A 68 -2.50 -1.28 -4.36
N SER A 69 -3.24 -2.36 -4.02
CA SER A 69 -4.53 -2.23 -3.35
C SER A 69 -4.30 -2.24 -1.85
N HIS A 70 -4.89 -1.28 -1.14
CA HIS A 70 -4.63 -1.11 0.29
C HIS A 70 -5.74 -0.33 0.98
N THR A 71 -5.67 -0.26 2.30
CA THR A 71 -6.52 0.60 3.10
C THR A 71 -5.67 1.71 3.72
N TYR A 72 -6.34 2.80 4.16
CA TYR A 72 -5.73 3.84 4.98
C TYR A 72 -6.46 3.87 6.32
N ARG A 73 -5.70 4.00 7.39
CA ARG A 73 -6.28 4.23 8.71
C ARG A 73 -5.37 5.19 9.48
N GLU A 74 -5.91 6.34 9.87
CA GLU A 74 -5.18 7.27 10.72
C GLU A 74 -4.90 6.62 12.06
N GLU A 75 -3.65 6.68 12.51
CA GLU A 75 -3.22 6.17 13.81
C GLU A 75 -3.02 7.33 14.77
N THR A 76 -2.29 8.36 14.34
CA THR A 76 -2.06 9.60 15.06
C THR A 76 -2.06 10.75 14.07
N GLU A 77 -1.88 11.99 14.55
CA GLU A 77 -1.74 13.17 13.68
C GLU A 77 -0.52 13.06 12.74
N ALA A 78 0.47 12.26 13.12
CA ALA A 78 1.73 12.13 12.39
C ALA A 78 1.94 10.75 11.77
N SER A 79 0.95 9.85 11.83
CA SER A 79 1.12 8.50 11.28
C SER A 79 -0.17 7.92 10.75
N THR A 80 -0.03 7.09 9.73
CA THR A 80 -1.12 6.37 9.08
C THR A 80 -0.71 4.91 8.93
N ILE A 81 -1.64 4.00 9.22
CA ILE A 81 -1.45 2.59 8.95
C ILE A 81 -1.98 2.29 7.55
N ILE A 82 -1.14 1.71 6.72
CA ILE A 82 -1.49 1.24 5.39
C ILE A 82 -1.48 -0.28 5.43
N ARG A 83 -2.64 -0.90 5.27
CA ARG A 83 -2.72 -2.35 5.19
C ARG A 83 -2.73 -2.75 3.73
N LEU A 84 -1.70 -3.48 3.30
CA LEU A 84 -1.57 -3.95 1.93
C LEU A 84 -2.48 -5.16 1.70
N ILE A 85 -3.17 -5.17 0.56
CA ILE A 85 -4.12 -6.22 0.19
C ILE A 85 -3.59 -7.01 -1.00
N SER A 86 -3.12 -6.32 -2.03
CA SER A 86 -2.50 -6.93 -3.19
C SER A 86 -1.58 -5.95 -3.89
N ALA A 87 -0.65 -6.46 -4.69
CA ALA A 87 0.26 -5.65 -5.50
C ALA A 87 0.56 -6.39 -6.81
N ARG A 88 0.51 -5.64 -7.91
CA ARG A 88 0.79 -6.19 -9.24
C ARG A 88 1.31 -5.14 -10.21
#